data_cac859ba51bd352ab72a99b55797c5fd
#
_entry.id   cac859ba51bd352ab72a99b55797c5fd
#
_cell.length_a   1.000
_cell.length_b   1.000
_cell.length_c   1.000
_cell.angle_alpha   90.00
_cell.angle_beta   90.00
_cell.angle_gamma   90.00
#
_symmetry.space_group_name_H-M   'P 1'
#
loop_
_entity.id
_entity.type
_entity.pdbx_description
1 polymer ?
#
loop_
_entity_poly.entity_id
_entity_poly.type
_entity_poly.pdbx_seq_one_letter_code
_entity_poly.pdbx_strand_id
1 'polypeptide(L)'
;MSQKAKQLQKLVQDSLWDGKEYFFKVLHTNGQLDDAREELGYIPWYFNLPDDKAKYAKQWDQLTDTAGFKAKWGITTAERRAPSFRTHGSGHGCEWDGAVWPFATTQTLKGLSNLLTGYKNHSKMNAEVFYDELYKYAWSHQKKGLTYIGEYQDEKNGEWLKGDNPRSSYYNHSCFADLVISDLIGLKPREDNVVELYPLIPKGKWNWFCLDRVFYHGKMLTILWDKDGTHYKKGKGLKIYADGRQIYSGTELKHITAKL
;
A
#
# COMPACT_ATOMS: atom_id res chain seq x y z
N MET A 1 13.64 -8.82 -16.49
CA MET A 1 12.64 -7.90 -17.07
C MET A 1 12.65 -8.04 -18.59
N SER A 2 11.49 -8.22 -19.23
CA SER A 2 11.37 -8.33 -20.69
C SER A 2 11.73 -7.02 -21.40
N GLN A 3 12.06 -7.09 -22.71
CA GLN A 3 12.35 -5.88 -23.50
C GLN A 3 11.18 -4.89 -23.50
N LYS A 4 9.94 -5.39 -23.63
CA LYS A 4 8.72 -4.58 -23.56
C LYS A 4 8.58 -3.85 -22.21
N ALA A 5 8.89 -4.52 -21.10
CA ALA A 5 8.83 -3.91 -19.77
C ALA A 5 9.88 -2.79 -19.61
N LYS A 6 11.09 -2.96 -20.17
CA LYS A 6 12.12 -1.90 -20.18
C LYS A 6 11.70 -0.70 -21.02
N GLN A 7 11.06 -0.93 -22.16
CA GLN A 7 10.53 0.15 -23.00
C GLN A 7 9.44 0.93 -22.28
N LEU A 8 8.50 0.24 -21.61
CA LEU A 8 7.44 0.88 -20.82
C LEU A 8 8.02 1.67 -19.65
N GLN A 9 8.99 1.11 -18.92
CA GLN A 9 9.70 1.80 -17.85
C GLN A 9 10.30 3.12 -18.33
N LYS A 10 11.03 3.07 -19.47
CA LYS A 10 11.62 4.27 -20.06
C LYS A 10 10.55 5.28 -20.46
N LEU A 11 9.48 4.84 -21.14
CA LEU A 11 8.39 5.70 -21.56
C LEU A 11 7.73 6.42 -20.39
N VAL A 12 7.43 5.72 -19.30
CA VAL A 12 6.84 6.29 -18.09
C VAL A 12 7.77 7.35 -17.48
N GLN A 13 9.06 7.06 -17.35
CA GLN A 13 10.02 7.99 -16.78
C GLN A 13 10.28 9.23 -17.67
N ASP A 14 10.28 9.05 -18.99
CA ASP A 14 10.55 10.16 -19.92
C ASP A 14 9.32 11.06 -20.13
N SER A 15 8.10 10.50 -20.08
CA SER A 15 6.89 11.22 -20.47
C SER A 15 6.06 11.71 -19.30
N LEU A 16 6.05 11.03 -18.15
CA LEU A 16 5.17 11.36 -17.04
C LEU A 16 5.90 12.05 -15.87
N TRP A 17 7.23 12.06 -15.87
CA TRP A 17 8.00 12.63 -14.77
C TRP A 17 8.16 14.14 -14.89
N ASP A 18 7.58 14.86 -13.93
CA ASP A 18 7.87 16.30 -13.75
C ASP A 18 9.13 16.46 -12.88
N GLY A 19 10.23 16.84 -13.54
CA GLY A 19 11.51 17.05 -12.87
C GLY A 19 11.57 18.31 -12.00
N LYS A 20 10.64 19.26 -12.14
CA LYS A 20 10.55 20.47 -11.32
C LYS A 20 9.85 20.18 -10.01
N GLU A 21 8.77 19.42 -10.07
CA GLU A 21 7.94 19.10 -8.91
C GLU A 21 8.23 17.72 -8.31
N TYR A 22 9.13 16.97 -8.93
CA TYR A 22 9.52 15.63 -8.47
C TYR A 22 8.32 14.69 -8.30
N PHE A 23 7.47 14.60 -9.36
CA PHE A 23 6.28 13.76 -9.33
C PHE A 23 5.94 13.19 -10.70
N PHE A 24 5.36 11.99 -10.77
CA PHE A 24 4.73 11.48 -11.98
C PHE A 24 3.34 12.07 -12.12
N LYS A 25 3.07 12.71 -13.26
CA LYS A 25 1.83 13.43 -13.50
C LYS A 25 1.10 12.89 -14.73
N VAL A 26 -0.17 13.20 -14.82
CA VAL A 26 -0.99 12.95 -16.02
C VAL A 26 -0.45 13.74 -17.19
N LEU A 27 -0.33 13.10 -18.33
CA LEU A 27 0.05 13.73 -19.61
C LEU A 27 -1.21 13.96 -20.44
N HIS A 28 -1.50 15.21 -20.73
CA HIS A 28 -2.61 15.59 -21.58
C HIS A 28 -2.35 15.33 -23.07
N THR A 29 -3.40 15.29 -23.87
CA THR A 29 -3.31 15.06 -25.32
C THR A 29 -2.55 16.15 -26.07
N ASN A 30 -2.41 17.35 -25.49
CA ASN A 30 -1.59 18.44 -26.01
C ASN A 30 -0.09 18.31 -25.66
N GLY A 31 0.32 17.24 -24.97
CA GLY A 31 1.69 16.97 -24.56
C GLY A 31 2.14 17.70 -23.30
N GLN A 32 1.26 18.37 -22.57
CA GLN A 32 1.57 19.04 -21.30
C GLN A 32 1.24 18.12 -20.11
N LEU A 33 2.07 18.18 -19.07
CA LEU A 33 1.77 17.55 -17.80
C LEU A 33 0.72 18.38 -17.05
N ASP A 34 -0.13 17.67 -16.27
CA ASP A 34 -1.13 18.33 -15.42
C ASP A 34 -0.47 19.26 -14.39
N ASP A 35 -1.16 20.32 -13.99
CA ASP A 35 -0.68 21.23 -12.97
C ASP A 35 -0.76 20.62 -11.57
N ALA A 36 -1.77 19.78 -11.31
CA ALA A 36 -1.94 19.08 -10.03
C ALA A 36 -1.15 17.78 -9.98
N ARG A 37 -0.74 17.39 -8.76
CA ARG A 37 -0.32 16.03 -8.46
C ARG A 37 -1.54 15.23 -8.07
N GLU A 38 -1.72 14.08 -8.71
CA GLU A 38 -2.77 13.13 -8.41
C GLU A 38 -2.20 11.85 -7.79
N GLU A 39 -2.98 11.16 -6.95
CA GLU A 39 -2.58 9.89 -6.32
C GLU A 39 -2.17 8.83 -7.35
N LEU A 40 -2.72 8.90 -8.56
CA LEU A 40 -2.34 8.07 -9.71
C LEU A 40 -0.84 8.14 -10.03
N GLY A 41 -0.16 9.22 -9.67
CA GLY A 41 1.29 9.36 -9.81
C GLY A 41 2.10 8.33 -9.03
N TYR A 42 1.50 7.63 -8.05
CA TYR A 42 2.15 6.51 -7.32
C TYR A 42 2.03 5.17 -8.05
N ILE A 43 1.20 5.04 -9.10
CA ILE A 43 1.02 3.80 -9.87
C ILE A 43 2.33 3.26 -10.48
N PRO A 44 3.27 4.07 -10.98
CA PRO A 44 4.55 3.56 -11.46
C PRO A 44 5.30 2.71 -10.42
N TRP A 45 5.18 3.05 -9.13
CA TRP A 45 5.79 2.29 -8.02
C TRP A 45 5.08 0.97 -7.73
N TYR A 46 3.78 0.89 -7.97
CA TYR A 46 3.02 -0.37 -7.90
C TYR A 46 3.63 -1.43 -8.82
N PHE A 47 4.13 -1.02 -9.99
CA PHE A 47 4.74 -1.89 -11.00
C PHE A 47 6.28 -1.89 -10.99
N ASN A 48 6.92 -1.28 -10.00
CA ASN A 48 8.38 -1.15 -9.90
C ASN A 48 9.02 -0.54 -11.16
N LEU A 49 8.38 0.46 -11.77
CA LEU A 49 8.86 1.10 -13.00
C LEU A 49 9.91 2.19 -12.77
N PRO A 50 9.90 2.99 -11.68
CA PRO A 50 10.94 4.00 -11.48
C PRO A 50 12.31 3.35 -11.21
N ASP A 51 13.38 3.97 -11.72
CA ASP A 51 14.74 3.61 -11.34
C ASP A 51 14.98 3.91 -9.86
N ASP A 52 15.87 3.15 -9.22
CA ASP A 52 16.28 3.41 -7.83
C ASP A 52 17.18 4.65 -7.74
N LYS A 53 16.58 5.83 -7.84
CA LYS A 53 17.24 7.13 -7.78
C LYS A 53 16.56 8.05 -6.77
N ALA A 54 17.35 8.78 -6.01
CA ALA A 54 16.84 9.69 -4.97
C ALA A 54 15.81 10.71 -5.50
N LYS A 55 15.98 11.17 -6.75
CA LYS A 55 15.03 12.12 -7.37
C LYS A 55 13.61 11.54 -7.47
N TYR A 56 13.47 10.25 -7.80
CA TYR A 56 12.17 9.58 -7.90
C TYR A 56 11.60 9.30 -6.49
N ALA A 57 12.43 8.84 -5.56
CA ALA A 57 12.01 8.58 -4.19
C ALA A 57 11.45 9.84 -3.49
N LYS A 58 11.95 11.04 -3.87
CA LYS A 58 11.47 12.32 -3.33
C LYS A 58 9.98 12.58 -3.55
N GLN A 59 9.36 11.98 -4.57
CA GLN A 59 7.92 12.00 -4.79
C GLN A 59 7.14 11.63 -3.53
N TRP A 60 7.62 10.64 -2.79
CA TRP A 60 6.95 10.11 -1.61
C TRP A 60 6.84 11.09 -0.44
N ASP A 61 7.62 12.18 -0.44
CA ASP A 61 7.50 13.22 0.57
C ASP A 61 6.10 13.87 0.57
N GLN A 62 5.41 13.85 -0.58
CA GLN A 62 4.06 14.36 -0.72
C GLN A 62 3.02 13.51 0.04
N LEU A 63 3.30 12.22 0.26
CA LEU A 63 2.40 11.33 1.01
C LEU A 63 2.21 11.77 2.46
N THR A 64 3.24 12.33 3.08
CA THR A 64 3.23 12.79 4.48
C THR A 64 3.03 14.30 4.63
N ASP A 65 2.96 15.04 3.52
CA ASP A 65 2.69 16.47 3.51
C ASP A 65 1.18 16.75 3.64
N THR A 66 0.80 17.58 4.60
CA THR A 66 -0.60 17.97 4.84
C THR A 66 -1.19 18.87 3.76
N ALA A 67 -0.36 19.54 2.98
CA ALA A 67 -0.76 20.23 1.75
C ALA A 67 -0.64 19.32 0.51
N GLY A 68 0.05 18.18 0.63
CA GLY A 68 0.10 17.09 -0.35
C GLY A 68 -1.09 16.16 -0.20
N PHE A 69 -0.83 14.87 0.04
CA PHE A 69 -1.89 13.85 0.07
C PHE A 69 -2.32 13.44 1.48
N LYS A 70 -1.63 13.90 2.54
CA LYS A 70 -1.94 13.49 3.91
C LYS A 70 -3.22 14.14 4.41
N ALA A 71 -4.23 13.34 4.70
CA ALA A 71 -5.42 13.78 5.40
C ALA A 71 -5.67 12.97 6.67
N LYS A 72 -6.65 13.40 7.46
CA LYS A 72 -7.00 12.75 8.72
C LYS A 72 -7.48 11.31 8.51
N TRP A 73 -8.27 11.09 7.45
CA TRP A 73 -8.94 9.82 7.19
C TRP A 73 -8.31 8.99 6.07
N GLY A 74 -7.18 9.41 5.54
CA GLY A 74 -6.45 8.64 4.55
C GLY A 74 -5.70 9.49 3.54
N ILE A 75 -5.38 8.89 2.41
CA ILE A 75 -4.65 9.49 1.30
C ILE A 75 -5.69 10.08 0.34
N THR A 76 -5.55 11.37 0.00
CA THR A 76 -6.45 12.04 -0.94
C THR A 76 -6.08 11.74 -2.39
N THR A 77 -7.05 11.69 -3.29
CA THR A 77 -6.82 11.38 -4.72
C THR A 77 -6.12 12.50 -5.48
N ALA A 78 -6.20 13.73 -4.99
CA ALA A 78 -5.42 14.87 -5.48
C ALA A 78 -4.69 15.56 -4.31
N GLU A 79 -3.59 16.26 -4.61
CA GLU A 79 -2.89 17.04 -3.59
C GLU A 79 -3.77 18.17 -3.07
N ARG A 80 -3.79 18.39 -1.77
CA ARG A 80 -4.71 19.32 -1.08
C ARG A 80 -4.42 20.78 -1.36
N ARG A 81 -3.24 21.11 -1.91
CA ARG A 81 -2.89 22.47 -2.35
C ARG A 81 -3.36 22.79 -3.77
N ALA A 82 -3.80 21.80 -4.55
CA ALA A 82 -4.24 22.04 -5.91
C ALA A 82 -5.50 22.92 -5.93
N PRO A 83 -5.57 23.92 -6.81
CA PRO A 83 -6.77 24.77 -6.94
C PRO A 83 -8.03 23.97 -7.32
N SER A 84 -7.85 22.83 -7.97
CA SER A 84 -8.93 21.90 -8.36
C SER A 84 -9.37 20.96 -7.25
N PHE A 85 -8.68 20.96 -6.08
CA PHE A 85 -9.01 20.04 -4.97
C PHE A 85 -10.43 20.23 -4.47
N ARG A 86 -11.19 19.13 -4.43
CA ARG A 86 -12.57 19.09 -3.90
C ARG A 86 -12.83 17.77 -3.23
N THR A 87 -13.39 17.84 -2.04
CA THR A 87 -13.93 16.65 -1.36
C THR A 87 -15.31 16.26 -1.91
N HIS A 88 -16.17 17.28 -2.01
CA HIS A 88 -17.53 17.18 -2.51
C HIS A 88 -17.58 17.79 -3.89
N GLY A 89 -17.73 16.94 -4.89
CA GLY A 89 -17.72 17.40 -6.26
C GLY A 89 -18.99 18.07 -6.72
N SER A 90 -19.10 18.20 -8.03
CA SER A 90 -20.20 18.84 -8.73
C SER A 90 -21.48 18.00 -8.80
N GLY A 91 -21.57 16.88 -8.07
CA GLY A 91 -22.73 16.00 -8.07
C GLY A 91 -22.72 14.91 -9.15
N HIS A 92 -21.62 14.76 -9.90
CA HIS A 92 -21.47 13.70 -10.91
C HIS A 92 -21.18 12.32 -10.35
N GLY A 93 -20.83 12.27 -9.08
CA GLY A 93 -20.83 11.03 -8.34
C GLY A 93 -19.60 10.13 -8.46
N CYS A 94 -18.52 10.55 -9.09
CA CYS A 94 -17.21 9.90 -9.07
C CYS A 94 -16.15 10.98 -8.94
N GLU A 95 -15.80 11.29 -7.69
CA GLU A 95 -14.92 12.40 -7.35
C GLU A 95 -13.48 11.91 -7.13
N TRP A 96 -12.61 12.13 -8.12
CA TRP A 96 -11.20 11.74 -8.06
C TRP A 96 -10.26 12.94 -7.83
N ASP A 97 -10.80 14.07 -7.46
CA ASP A 97 -10.09 15.32 -7.27
C ASP A 97 -9.99 15.78 -5.81
N GLY A 98 -10.09 14.81 -4.87
CA GLY A 98 -9.92 15.15 -3.46
C GLY A 98 -10.29 14.07 -2.43
N ALA A 99 -11.37 13.35 -2.63
CA ALA A 99 -11.85 12.34 -1.68
C ALA A 99 -10.85 11.18 -1.48
N VAL A 100 -10.98 10.45 -0.36
CA VAL A 100 -10.20 9.24 -0.09
C VAL A 100 -10.88 8.03 -0.71
N TRP A 101 -10.18 7.32 -1.57
CA TRP A 101 -10.67 6.13 -2.27
C TRP A 101 -9.96 4.86 -1.81
N PRO A 102 -10.66 3.84 -1.30
CA PRO A 102 -10.07 2.54 -0.94
C PRO A 102 -9.26 1.91 -2.08
N PHE A 103 -9.75 2.00 -3.30
CA PHE A 103 -9.06 1.50 -4.48
C PHE A 103 -7.70 2.15 -4.72
N ALA A 104 -7.65 3.49 -4.72
CA ALA A 104 -6.41 4.26 -4.91
C ALA A 104 -5.45 4.07 -3.72
N THR A 105 -5.98 4.09 -2.50
CA THR A 105 -5.22 3.82 -1.27
C THR A 105 -4.51 2.46 -1.33
N THR A 106 -5.19 1.40 -1.82
CA THR A 106 -4.56 0.08 -2.00
C THR A 106 -3.36 0.17 -2.94
N GLN A 107 -3.52 0.84 -4.08
CA GLN A 107 -2.44 0.94 -5.07
C GLN A 107 -1.26 1.75 -4.56
N THR A 108 -1.53 2.84 -3.85
CA THR A 108 -0.50 3.68 -3.24
C THR A 108 0.26 2.95 -2.16
N LEU A 109 -0.43 2.25 -1.24
CA LEU A 109 0.24 1.48 -0.18
C LEU A 109 1.02 0.29 -0.74
N LYS A 110 0.55 -0.35 -1.81
CA LYS A 110 1.34 -1.37 -2.50
C LYS A 110 2.60 -0.77 -3.13
N GLY A 111 2.50 0.39 -3.77
CA GLY A 111 3.65 1.15 -4.28
C GLY A 111 4.65 1.51 -3.16
N LEU A 112 4.15 1.95 -2.00
CA LEU A 112 4.99 2.25 -0.83
C LEU A 112 5.70 1.00 -0.29
N SER A 113 5.00 -0.13 -0.20
CA SER A 113 5.62 -1.40 0.19
C SER A 113 6.72 -1.81 -0.79
N ASN A 114 6.49 -1.67 -2.09
CA ASN A 114 7.49 -1.96 -3.11
C ASN A 114 8.71 -1.05 -2.98
N LEU A 115 8.51 0.26 -2.70
CA LEU A 115 9.60 1.18 -2.39
C LEU A 115 10.44 0.66 -1.21
N LEU A 116 9.78 0.36 -0.08
CA LEU A 116 10.45 0.00 1.17
C LEU A 116 11.16 -1.36 1.12
N THR A 117 10.71 -2.26 0.25
CA THR A 117 11.27 -3.62 0.17
C THR A 117 12.17 -3.86 -1.04
N GLY A 118 12.05 -3.04 -2.09
CA GLY A 118 12.74 -3.26 -3.36
C GLY A 118 13.77 -2.20 -3.75
N TYR A 119 13.75 -1.02 -3.12
CA TYR A 119 14.62 0.11 -3.46
C TYR A 119 15.58 0.44 -2.30
N LYS A 120 16.67 1.12 -2.58
CA LYS A 120 17.61 1.65 -1.58
C LYS A 120 17.27 3.07 -1.17
N ASN A 121 16.70 3.85 -2.10
CA ASN A 121 16.32 5.23 -1.89
C ASN A 121 14.86 5.30 -1.45
N HIS A 122 14.60 5.61 -0.19
CA HIS A 122 13.26 5.67 0.40
C HIS A 122 12.79 7.09 0.71
N SER A 123 13.63 8.13 0.50
CA SER A 123 13.39 9.48 1.00
C SER A 123 13.09 9.47 2.51
N LYS A 124 11.93 9.98 2.92
CA LYS A 124 11.49 9.99 4.33
C LYS A 124 10.60 8.79 4.69
N MET A 125 10.37 7.88 3.74
CA MET A 125 9.46 6.75 3.95
C MET A 125 10.12 5.65 4.75
N ASN A 126 9.32 5.01 5.59
CA ASN A 126 9.73 3.90 6.44
C ASN A 126 8.51 3.03 6.82
N ALA A 127 8.74 1.96 7.55
CA ALA A 127 7.68 1.04 7.97
C ALA A 127 6.62 1.68 8.88
N GLU A 128 6.97 2.70 9.67
CA GLU A 128 5.99 3.42 10.51
C GLU A 128 4.98 4.18 9.63
N VAL A 129 5.43 4.88 8.59
CA VAL A 129 4.55 5.58 7.65
C VAL A 129 3.61 4.59 6.95
N PHE A 130 4.15 3.46 6.47
CA PHE A 130 3.32 2.41 5.87
C PHE A 130 2.26 1.88 6.83
N TYR A 131 2.67 1.56 8.06
CA TYR A 131 1.79 1.03 9.11
C TYR A 131 0.69 2.02 9.48
N ASP A 132 1.04 3.29 9.67
CA ASP A 132 0.08 4.31 10.08
C ASP A 132 -0.99 4.58 9.00
N GLU A 133 -0.60 4.61 7.72
CA GLU A 133 -1.57 4.76 6.63
C GLU A 133 -2.41 3.49 6.43
N LEU A 134 -1.83 2.31 6.57
CA LEU A 134 -2.56 1.04 6.55
C LEU A 134 -3.54 0.93 7.74
N TYR A 135 -3.16 1.42 8.92
CA TYR A 135 -4.04 1.48 10.08
C TYR A 135 -5.25 2.41 9.86
N LYS A 136 -5.04 3.59 9.28
CA LYS A 136 -6.14 4.48 8.89
C LYS A 136 -7.05 3.80 7.89
N TYR A 137 -6.47 3.11 6.91
CA TYR A 137 -7.22 2.36 5.91
C TYR A 137 -8.09 1.28 6.56
N ALA A 138 -7.55 0.50 7.51
CA ALA A 138 -8.32 -0.47 8.30
C ALA A 138 -9.47 0.22 9.06
N TRP A 139 -9.15 1.31 9.75
CA TRP A 139 -10.12 2.08 10.53
C TRP A 139 -11.25 2.65 9.68
N SER A 140 -10.98 2.95 8.42
CA SER A 140 -11.98 3.48 7.49
C SER A 140 -13.07 2.45 7.12
N HIS A 141 -12.83 1.14 7.27
CA HIS A 141 -13.76 0.07 6.88
C HIS A 141 -14.99 -0.04 7.80
N GLN A 142 -15.59 1.08 8.12
CA GLN A 142 -16.76 1.11 8.99
C GLN A 142 -17.71 2.27 8.65
N LYS A 143 -19.01 2.10 8.97
CA LYS A 143 -20.03 3.12 8.95
C LYS A 143 -20.89 2.96 10.20
N LYS A 144 -20.93 4.00 11.06
CA LYS A 144 -21.70 3.96 12.31
C LYS A 144 -21.39 2.73 13.21
N GLY A 145 -20.11 2.33 13.27
CA GLY A 145 -19.65 1.18 14.06
C GLY A 145 -19.90 -0.19 13.45
N LEU A 146 -20.49 -0.28 12.27
CA LEU A 146 -20.67 -1.54 11.52
C LEU A 146 -19.63 -1.65 10.39
N THR A 147 -19.22 -2.86 10.07
CA THR A 147 -18.33 -3.12 8.93
C THR A 147 -18.96 -2.58 7.64
N TYR A 148 -18.21 -1.74 6.95
CA TYR A 148 -18.67 -1.13 5.71
C TYR A 148 -17.49 -0.75 4.84
N ILE A 149 -17.56 -1.05 3.54
CA ILE A 149 -16.57 -0.66 2.54
C ILE A 149 -17.33 -0.02 1.39
N GLY A 150 -17.35 1.31 1.38
CA GLY A 150 -17.97 2.09 0.32
C GLY A 150 -17.01 2.43 -0.80
N GLU A 151 -17.43 3.38 -1.63
CA GLU A 151 -16.69 3.80 -2.82
C GLU A 151 -15.61 4.82 -2.45
N TYR A 152 -15.97 5.91 -1.76
CA TYR A 152 -15.03 6.95 -1.30
C TYR A 152 -15.55 7.72 -0.09
N GLN A 153 -14.63 8.37 0.62
CA GLN A 153 -14.86 9.05 1.90
C GLN A 153 -14.40 10.50 1.86
N ASP A 154 -15.04 11.29 2.73
CA ASP A 154 -14.57 12.62 3.09
C ASP A 154 -13.24 12.54 3.86
N GLU A 155 -12.24 13.26 3.43
CA GLU A 155 -10.89 13.23 4.01
C GLU A 155 -10.80 13.88 5.40
N LYS A 156 -11.80 14.68 5.82
CA LYS A 156 -11.81 15.40 7.10
C LYS A 156 -12.53 14.65 8.20
N ASN A 157 -13.69 14.04 7.88
CA ASN A 157 -14.59 13.43 8.85
C ASN A 157 -14.78 11.92 8.67
N GLY A 158 -14.37 11.36 7.51
CA GLY A 158 -14.48 9.93 7.20
C GLY A 158 -15.88 9.47 6.81
N GLU A 159 -16.80 10.40 6.54
CA GLU A 159 -18.12 10.05 6.03
C GLU A 159 -18.06 9.47 4.63
N TRP A 160 -18.80 8.41 4.40
CA TRP A 160 -18.94 7.81 3.07
C TRP A 160 -19.84 8.67 2.19
N LEU A 161 -19.28 9.28 1.16
CA LEU A 161 -19.93 10.33 0.37
C LEU A 161 -21.08 9.84 -0.52
N LYS A 162 -21.17 8.53 -0.75
CA LYS A 162 -22.31 7.88 -1.43
C LYS A 162 -22.99 6.83 -0.53
N GLY A 163 -22.95 7.05 0.76
CA GLY A 163 -23.30 6.03 1.73
C GLY A 163 -24.71 5.47 1.70
N ASP A 164 -25.66 6.17 1.09
CA ASP A 164 -27.05 5.73 0.96
C ASP A 164 -27.38 5.19 -0.44
N ASN A 165 -26.42 5.18 -1.35
CA ASN A 165 -26.58 4.56 -2.65
C ASN A 165 -26.36 3.05 -2.54
N PRO A 166 -27.36 2.18 -2.85
CA PRO A 166 -27.22 0.73 -2.74
C PRO A 166 -26.02 0.18 -3.53
N ARG A 167 -25.70 0.76 -4.67
CA ARG A 167 -24.53 0.39 -5.47
C ARG A 167 -23.22 0.63 -4.71
N SER A 168 -23.09 1.78 -4.06
CA SER A 168 -21.88 2.13 -3.29
C SER A 168 -21.75 1.28 -2.03
N SER A 169 -22.86 0.87 -1.41
CA SER A 169 -22.85 0.07 -0.17
C SER A 169 -22.19 -1.31 -0.32
N TYR A 170 -22.11 -1.84 -1.53
CA TYR A 170 -21.53 -3.16 -1.83
C TYR A 170 -20.37 -3.07 -2.81
N TYR A 171 -19.79 -1.90 -2.98
CA TYR A 171 -18.79 -1.66 -4.01
C TYR A 171 -17.48 -2.38 -3.76
N ASN A 172 -17.07 -2.52 -2.51
CA ASN A 172 -15.95 -3.34 -2.04
C ASN A 172 -14.63 -3.15 -2.84
N HIS A 173 -14.23 -1.93 -3.06
CA HIS A 173 -12.98 -1.57 -3.77
C HIS A 173 -11.73 -1.70 -2.91
N SER A 174 -11.76 -2.47 -1.85
CA SER A 174 -10.63 -2.63 -0.95
C SER A 174 -9.91 -3.97 -1.18
N CYS A 175 -8.58 -3.90 -1.37
CA CYS A 175 -7.70 -5.07 -1.27
C CYS A 175 -6.85 -4.99 0.02
N PHE A 176 -7.47 -4.56 1.11
CA PHE A 176 -6.80 -4.39 2.42
C PHE A 176 -6.17 -5.69 2.92
N ALA A 177 -6.88 -6.82 2.79
CA ALA A 177 -6.37 -8.12 3.24
C ALA A 177 -5.09 -8.53 2.50
N ASP A 178 -5.00 -8.22 1.21
CA ASP A 178 -3.79 -8.49 0.42
C ASP A 178 -2.59 -7.69 0.92
N LEU A 179 -2.80 -6.42 1.30
CA LEU A 179 -1.76 -5.58 1.90
C LEU A 179 -1.31 -6.12 3.26
N VAL A 180 -2.22 -6.67 4.07
CA VAL A 180 -1.86 -7.30 5.35
C VAL A 180 -1.00 -8.54 5.11
N ILE A 181 -1.38 -9.41 4.18
CA ILE A 181 -0.68 -10.67 3.90
C ILE A 181 0.66 -10.42 3.19
N SER A 182 0.62 -9.71 2.05
CA SER A 182 1.78 -9.63 1.16
C SER A 182 2.75 -8.51 1.52
N ASP A 183 2.32 -7.54 2.34
CA ASP A 183 3.10 -6.34 2.60
C ASP A 183 3.35 -6.10 4.09
N LEU A 184 2.33 -6.10 4.95
CA LEU A 184 2.54 -5.91 6.39
C LEU A 184 3.21 -7.13 7.03
N ILE A 185 2.64 -8.34 6.87
CA ILE A 185 3.27 -9.61 7.25
C ILE A 185 4.42 -9.92 6.29
N GLY A 186 4.24 -9.60 5.02
CA GLY A 186 5.28 -9.56 4.01
C GLY A 186 5.53 -10.89 3.30
N LEU A 187 4.54 -11.78 3.21
CA LEU A 187 4.67 -13.00 2.41
C LEU A 187 4.73 -12.62 0.91
N LYS A 188 5.93 -12.73 0.33
CA LYS A 188 6.15 -12.35 -1.08
C LYS A 188 5.83 -13.51 -2.01
N PRO A 189 5.04 -13.27 -3.08
CA PRO A 189 4.84 -14.28 -4.12
C PRO A 189 6.13 -14.49 -4.91
N ARG A 190 6.50 -15.75 -5.14
CA ARG A 190 7.69 -16.14 -5.90
C ARG A 190 7.33 -17.25 -6.90
N GLU A 191 8.18 -17.44 -7.91
CA GLU A 191 8.04 -18.52 -8.90
C GLU A 191 8.76 -19.81 -8.47
N ASP A 192 9.71 -19.68 -7.52
CA ASP A 192 10.50 -20.80 -7.01
C ASP A 192 9.93 -21.37 -5.70
N ASN A 193 10.44 -22.53 -5.27
CA ASN A 193 10.03 -23.20 -4.02
C ASN A 193 10.69 -22.58 -2.80
N VAL A 194 10.63 -21.24 -2.68
CA VAL A 194 11.14 -20.48 -1.55
C VAL A 194 10.02 -19.66 -0.93
N VAL A 195 9.85 -19.76 0.38
CA VAL A 195 9.04 -18.82 1.16
C VAL A 195 9.90 -17.60 1.48
N GLU A 196 9.52 -16.44 0.99
CA GLU A 196 10.14 -15.18 1.34
C GLU A 196 9.19 -14.35 2.20
N LEU A 197 9.70 -13.90 3.33
CA LEU A 197 8.97 -13.02 4.24
C LEU A 197 9.74 -11.72 4.41
N TYR A 198 9.11 -10.59 4.05
CA TYR A 198 9.67 -9.25 4.25
C TYR A 198 8.68 -8.37 5.02
N PRO A 199 8.60 -8.50 6.36
CA PRO A 199 7.60 -7.81 7.17
C PRO A 199 7.87 -6.30 7.25
N LEU A 200 6.80 -5.50 7.14
CA LEU A 200 6.79 -4.07 7.37
C LEU A 200 6.09 -3.69 8.69
N ILE A 201 5.99 -4.62 9.62
CA ILE A 201 5.47 -4.38 10.96
C ILE A 201 6.53 -3.62 11.76
N PRO A 202 6.29 -2.37 12.20
CA PRO A 202 7.28 -1.64 12.98
C PRO A 202 7.54 -2.28 14.33
N LYS A 203 8.74 -2.07 14.85
CA LYS A 203 9.16 -2.65 16.13
C LYS A 203 8.21 -2.29 17.27
N GLY A 204 7.65 -3.31 17.92
CA GLY A 204 6.78 -3.12 19.08
C GLY A 204 5.30 -2.88 18.78
N LYS A 205 4.88 -2.74 17.53
CA LYS A 205 3.46 -2.59 17.18
C LYS A 205 2.66 -3.88 17.41
N TRP A 206 3.18 -5.01 16.96
CA TRP A 206 2.54 -6.31 17.17
C TRP A 206 3.44 -7.24 17.98
N ASN A 207 2.92 -7.74 19.11
CA ASN A 207 3.61 -8.72 19.92
C ASN A 207 3.41 -10.15 19.41
N TRP A 208 2.34 -10.38 18.65
CA TRP A 208 2.02 -11.68 18.07
C TRP A 208 1.13 -11.53 16.83
N PHE A 209 1.23 -12.47 15.91
CA PHE A 209 0.29 -12.71 14.81
C PHE A 209 0.41 -14.16 14.34
N CYS A 210 -0.64 -14.65 13.70
CA CYS A 210 -0.63 -15.92 12.99
C CYS A 210 -1.35 -15.75 11.65
N LEU A 211 -0.64 -16.02 10.57
CA LEU A 211 -1.20 -16.21 9.24
C LEU A 211 -1.24 -17.70 9.00
N ASP A 212 -2.43 -18.27 9.08
CA ASP A 212 -2.63 -19.72 9.06
C ASP A 212 -3.32 -20.20 7.79
N ARG A 213 -3.00 -21.43 7.36
CA ARG A 213 -3.61 -22.13 6.23
C ARG A 213 -3.52 -21.36 4.90
N VAL A 214 -2.39 -20.73 4.64
CA VAL A 214 -2.15 -20.10 3.34
C VAL A 214 -1.65 -21.15 2.35
N PHE A 215 -2.39 -21.35 1.27
CA PHE A 215 -1.95 -22.24 0.21
C PHE A 215 -0.85 -21.58 -0.64
N TYR A 216 0.32 -22.19 -0.69
CA TYR A 216 1.52 -21.66 -1.35
C TYR A 216 2.33 -22.81 -1.94
N HIS A 217 2.51 -22.83 -3.28
CA HIS A 217 3.27 -23.85 -4.01
C HIS A 217 2.93 -25.31 -3.62
N GLY A 218 1.62 -25.61 -3.52
CA GLY A 218 1.16 -26.96 -3.17
C GLY A 218 1.28 -27.33 -1.69
N LYS A 219 1.66 -26.38 -0.82
CA LYS A 219 1.81 -26.54 0.62
C LYS A 219 0.85 -25.64 1.39
N MET A 220 0.45 -26.07 2.57
CA MET A 220 -0.28 -25.23 3.51
C MET A 220 0.71 -24.59 4.48
N LEU A 221 0.87 -23.25 4.36
CA LEU A 221 1.75 -22.50 5.25
C LEU A 221 1.02 -22.03 6.50
N THR A 222 1.75 -22.03 7.62
CA THR A 222 1.43 -21.28 8.84
C THR A 222 2.63 -20.41 9.18
N ILE A 223 2.43 -19.08 9.25
CA ILE A 223 3.45 -18.11 9.62
C ILE A 223 3.05 -17.50 10.96
N LEU A 224 3.87 -17.73 11.98
CA LEU A 224 3.57 -17.38 13.35
C LEU A 224 4.68 -16.51 13.93
N TRP A 225 4.30 -15.35 14.45
CA TRP A 225 5.14 -14.49 15.27
C TRP A 225 4.61 -14.46 16.70
N ASP A 226 5.49 -14.74 17.67
CA ASP A 226 5.18 -14.65 19.10
C ASP A 226 6.42 -14.10 19.80
N LYS A 227 6.40 -12.80 20.13
CA LYS A 227 7.56 -12.04 20.59
C LYS A 227 8.23 -12.68 21.80
N ASP A 228 7.48 -13.18 22.74
CA ASP A 228 7.95 -13.79 23.99
C ASP A 228 7.63 -15.29 24.11
N GLY A 229 6.83 -15.84 23.20
CA GLY A 229 6.46 -17.26 23.15
C GLY A 229 5.29 -17.65 24.05
N THR A 230 4.65 -16.67 24.69
CA THR A 230 3.59 -16.94 25.69
C THR A 230 2.20 -17.05 25.08
N HIS A 231 1.96 -16.40 23.94
CA HIS A 231 0.63 -16.33 23.32
C HIS A 231 0.22 -17.65 22.68
N TYR A 232 1.01 -18.14 21.71
CA TYR A 232 0.71 -19.39 20.99
C TYR A 232 1.30 -20.64 21.63
N LYS A 233 2.20 -20.48 22.61
CA LYS A 233 2.90 -21.58 23.30
C LYS A 233 3.67 -22.51 22.34
N LYS A 234 4.13 -21.95 21.23
CA LYS A 234 4.98 -22.63 20.23
C LYS A 234 6.45 -22.21 20.32
N GLY A 235 6.80 -21.49 21.42
CA GLY A 235 8.10 -20.89 21.64
C GLY A 235 8.25 -19.51 21.00
N LYS A 236 9.25 -18.78 21.47
CA LYS A 236 9.55 -17.38 21.13
C LYS A 236 9.94 -17.21 19.67
N GLY A 237 9.50 -16.09 19.06
CA GLY A 237 10.00 -15.59 17.79
C GLY A 237 9.14 -15.94 16.57
N LEU A 238 9.73 -15.77 15.37
CA LEU A 238 9.11 -16.08 14.10
C LEU A 238 9.29 -17.56 13.74
N LYS A 239 8.21 -18.21 13.38
CA LYS A 239 8.22 -19.60 12.91
C LYS A 239 7.40 -19.73 11.63
N ILE A 240 7.88 -20.56 10.71
CA ILE A 240 7.14 -20.90 9.50
C ILE A 240 7.03 -22.41 9.42
N TYR A 241 5.82 -22.88 9.16
CA TYR A 241 5.51 -24.27 8.95
C TYR A 241 4.95 -24.48 7.54
N ALA A 242 5.33 -25.59 6.90
CA ALA A 242 4.74 -26.07 5.65
C ALA A 242 4.19 -27.48 5.91
N ASP A 243 2.89 -27.70 5.67
CA ASP A 243 2.17 -28.95 6.00
C ASP A 243 2.42 -29.44 7.44
N GLY A 244 2.49 -28.49 8.39
CA GLY A 244 2.76 -28.80 9.81
C GLY A 244 4.23 -29.01 10.16
N ARG A 245 5.14 -29.16 9.20
CA ARG A 245 6.58 -29.26 9.43
C ARG A 245 7.21 -27.89 9.53
N GLN A 246 7.99 -27.63 10.57
CA GLN A 246 8.72 -26.38 10.72
C GLN A 246 9.85 -26.28 9.69
N ILE A 247 9.82 -25.21 8.86
CA ILE A 247 10.85 -24.94 7.86
C ILE A 247 11.71 -23.73 8.22
N TYR A 248 11.26 -22.89 9.17
CA TYR A 248 12.03 -21.76 9.68
C TYR A 248 11.74 -21.50 11.17
N SER A 249 12.79 -21.05 11.89
CA SER A 249 12.68 -20.49 13.25
C SER A 249 13.74 -19.39 13.45
N GLY A 250 13.31 -18.24 13.97
CA GLY A 250 14.17 -17.11 14.29
C GLY A 250 13.59 -16.29 15.43
N THR A 251 14.45 -15.50 16.12
CA THR A 251 14.05 -14.70 17.29
C THR A 251 13.58 -13.29 16.94
N GLU A 252 13.77 -12.87 15.71
CA GLU A 252 13.46 -11.53 15.23
C GLU A 252 12.47 -11.56 14.08
N LEU A 253 11.65 -10.52 13.99
CA LEU A 253 10.79 -10.26 12.84
C LEU A 253 11.58 -9.42 11.83
N LYS A 254 12.09 -10.07 10.79
CA LYS A 254 12.93 -9.44 9.76
C LYS A 254 12.78 -10.14 8.42
N HIS A 255 13.37 -9.56 7.37
CA HIS A 255 13.45 -10.22 6.05
C HIS A 255 14.15 -11.57 6.16
N ILE A 256 13.50 -12.61 5.69
CA ILE A 256 14.03 -13.99 5.67
C ILE A 256 13.60 -14.72 4.39
N THR A 257 14.33 -15.78 4.07
CA THR A 257 13.94 -16.80 3.11
C THR A 257 14.07 -18.19 3.71
N ALA A 258 13.17 -19.10 3.34
CA ALA A 258 13.18 -20.50 3.74
C ALA A 258 12.80 -21.38 2.54
N LYS A 259 13.43 -22.56 2.40
CA LYS A 259 13.03 -23.55 1.39
C LYS A 259 11.79 -24.32 1.84
N LEU A 260 10.88 -24.57 0.89
CA LEU A 260 9.73 -25.44 1.10
C LEU A 260 10.12 -26.90 1.24
#